data_e3283834b112d3d10053eb72c3feeb9b
#
_entry.id   e3283834b112d3d10053eb72c3feeb9b
#
_cell.length_a   1.000
_cell.length_b   1.000
_cell.length_c   1.000
_cell.angle_alpha   90.00
_cell.angle_beta   90.00
_cell.angle_gamma   90.00
#
_symmetry.space_group_name_H-M   'P 1'
#
loop_
_entity.id
_entity.type
_entity.pdbx_description
1 polymer ?
#
loop_
_entity_poly.entity_id
_entity_poly.type
_entity_poly.pdbx_seq_one_letter_code
_entity_poly.pdbx_strand_id
1 'polypeptide(L)'
;MGEKKTEIIRFETPCGRELFFPVATVTGNNPGPAAVITAGVHGCEYPGIVSAIRLFKELTPEEVNGSVKIVTITSTAAFEERSMFVTPYDKVNPNRVFPGRADGSYSEVLTYRAMELIAGADYHMDLHGGDMVEDLDPFSIYHRGDSKELNDLSYEIAHYYGLPNVVVTEKGGLWPDDGTTYANVSERLHIPSAIVEVGAMGVLDEPSVQKHLFGLKNVLRKVSKQF
;
A
#
# COMPACT_ATOMS: atom_id res chain seq x y z
N MET A 1 1.01 1.16 27.03
CA MET A 1 0.36 -0.14 26.88
C MET A 1 -0.10 -0.19 25.43
N GLY A 2 0.27 -1.24 24.69
CA GLY A 2 -0.09 -1.38 23.29
C GLY A 2 -1.60 -1.51 23.09
N GLU A 3 -2.08 -1.18 21.90
CA GLU A 3 -3.52 -1.22 21.58
C GLU A 3 -3.76 -1.63 20.13
N LYS A 4 -4.99 -2.09 19.88
CA LYS A 4 -5.54 -2.30 18.52
C LYS A 4 -6.73 -1.40 18.33
N LYS A 5 -6.76 -0.65 17.22
CA LYS A 5 -7.82 0.31 16.90
C LYS A 5 -8.27 0.13 15.46
N THR A 6 -9.55 0.33 15.22
CA THR A 6 -10.10 0.51 13.86
C THR A 6 -10.88 1.81 13.80
N GLU A 7 -10.81 2.48 12.68
CA GLU A 7 -11.54 3.73 12.44
C GLU A 7 -11.88 3.88 10.96
N ILE A 8 -12.89 4.68 10.66
CA ILE A 8 -13.23 5.12 9.31
C ILE A 8 -12.90 6.61 9.23
N ILE A 9 -11.89 6.95 8.43
CA ILE A 9 -11.49 8.34 8.21
C ILE A 9 -12.25 8.83 6.98
N ARG A 10 -13.01 9.94 7.11
CA ARG A 10 -13.89 10.45 6.06
C ARG A 10 -13.46 11.83 5.59
N PHE A 11 -13.64 12.07 4.30
CA PHE A 11 -13.38 13.35 3.66
C PHE A 11 -14.50 13.67 2.67
N GLU A 12 -14.81 14.94 2.53
CA GLU A 12 -15.61 15.44 1.42
C GLU A 12 -14.70 15.74 0.22
N THR A 13 -15.19 15.46 -0.98
CA THR A 13 -14.47 15.78 -2.21
C THR A 13 -15.10 17.00 -2.90
N PRO A 14 -14.34 17.76 -3.70
CA PRO A 14 -14.90 18.88 -4.47
C PRO A 14 -16.05 18.50 -5.40
N CYS A 15 -16.12 17.25 -5.83
CA CYS A 15 -17.22 16.75 -6.66
C CYS A 15 -18.46 16.32 -5.85
N GLY A 16 -18.50 16.55 -4.53
CA GLY A 16 -19.63 16.23 -3.64
C GLY A 16 -19.80 14.73 -3.37
N ARG A 17 -18.78 13.92 -3.62
CA ARG A 17 -18.78 12.49 -3.27
C ARG A 17 -18.01 12.28 -1.98
N GLU A 18 -18.52 11.42 -1.12
CA GLU A 18 -17.79 11.01 0.08
C GLU A 18 -16.57 10.17 -0.32
N LEU A 19 -15.44 10.42 0.33
CA LEU A 19 -14.25 9.61 0.30
C LEU A 19 -13.99 9.12 1.71
N PHE A 20 -13.76 7.81 1.89
CA PHE A 20 -13.42 7.28 3.19
C PHE A 20 -12.39 6.15 3.12
N PHE A 21 -11.61 6.03 4.19
CA PHE A 21 -10.59 5.00 4.36
C PHE A 21 -10.88 4.17 5.61
N PRO A 22 -11.09 2.85 5.46
CA PRO A 22 -11.05 1.95 6.61
C PRO A 22 -9.60 1.77 7.06
N VAL A 23 -9.29 2.22 8.26
CA VAL A 23 -7.95 2.18 8.84
C VAL A 23 -7.94 1.30 10.08
N ALA A 24 -6.95 0.42 10.15
CA ALA A 24 -6.68 -0.42 11.30
C ALA A 24 -5.26 -0.14 11.81
N THR A 25 -5.07 0.01 13.11
CA THR A 25 -3.76 0.30 13.71
C THR A 25 -3.48 -0.68 14.85
N VAL A 26 -2.27 -1.22 14.86
CA VAL A 26 -1.71 -1.96 15.99
C VAL A 26 -0.52 -1.16 16.52
N THR A 27 -0.63 -0.68 17.76
CA THR A 27 0.47 -0.03 18.48
C THR A 27 1.09 -1.04 19.43
N GLY A 28 2.39 -1.23 19.34
CA GLY A 28 3.13 -2.15 20.19
C GLY A 28 3.34 -1.64 21.60
N ASN A 29 3.80 -2.53 22.47
CA ASN A 29 4.16 -2.19 23.86
C ASN A 29 5.50 -1.47 23.95
N ASN A 30 6.38 -1.63 22.96
CA ASN A 30 7.73 -1.05 22.93
C ASN A 30 7.85 -0.01 21.82
N PRO A 31 8.74 0.99 21.99
CA PRO A 31 9.12 1.88 20.89
C PRO A 31 9.69 1.08 19.71
N GLY A 32 9.52 1.62 18.53
CA GLY A 32 10.01 1.04 17.29
C GLY A 32 9.48 1.79 16.09
N PRO A 33 9.73 1.31 14.86
CA PRO A 33 9.35 1.99 13.64
C PRO A 33 7.82 1.99 13.42
N ALA A 34 7.37 3.00 12.70
CA ALA A 34 6.01 3.11 12.21
C ALA A 34 5.92 2.55 10.78
N ALA A 35 5.25 1.41 10.63
CA ALA A 35 4.92 0.85 9.32
C ALA A 35 3.58 1.36 8.83
N VAL A 36 3.46 1.67 7.53
CA VAL A 36 2.18 1.86 6.88
C VAL A 36 2.02 0.84 5.76
N ILE A 37 0.87 0.19 5.73
CA ILE A 37 0.46 -0.76 4.69
C ILE A 37 -0.79 -0.21 4.02
N THR A 38 -0.77 -0.11 2.70
CA THR A 38 -1.95 0.22 1.89
C THR A 38 -2.35 -1.00 1.06
N ALA A 39 -3.64 -1.17 0.83
CA ALA A 39 -4.20 -2.18 -0.06
C ALA A 39 -5.41 -1.63 -0.80
N GLY A 40 -5.77 -2.23 -1.92
CA GLY A 40 -6.97 -1.88 -2.66
C GLY A 40 -6.94 -0.47 -3.24
N VAL A 41 -5.78 0.00 -3.72
CA VAL A 41 -5.68 1.14 -4.65
C VAL A 41 -6.50 0.83 -5.89
N HIS A 42 -6.41 -0.40 -6.40
CA HIS A 42 -7.37 -0.98 -7.33
C HIS A 42 -8.35 -1.88 -6.55
N GLY A 43 -9.64 -1.64 -6.72
CA GLY A 43 -10.68 -2.25 -5.88
C GLY A 43 -10.93 -3.74 -6.12
N CYS A 44 -10.44 -4.31 -7.24
CA CYS A 44 -10.62 -5.71 -7.60
C CYS A 44 -9.42 -6.62 -7.27
N GLU A 45 -8.37 -6.10 -6.66
CA GLU A 45 -7.19 -6.85 -6.24
C GLU A 45 -7.39 -7.43 -4.83
N TYR A 46 -8.35 -8.35 -4.73
CA TYR A 46 -8.88 -8.84 -3.45
C TYR A 46 -7.88 -9.55 -2.54
N PRO A 47 -6.86 -10.31 -3.01
CA PRO A 47 -5.91 -10.97 -2.12
C PRO A 47 -5.16 -10.00 -1.21
N GLY A 48 -4.72 -8.85 -1.74
CA GLY A 48 -4.08 -7.78 -0.97
C GLY A 48 -4.99 -7.23 0.13
N ILE A 49 -6.25 -6.92 -0.21
CA ILE A 49 -7.26 -6.41 0.73
C ILE A 49 -7.52 -7.40 1.87
N VAL A 50 -7.76 -8.66 1.53
CA VAL A 50 -8.06 -9.71 2.52
C VAL A 50 -6.85 -9.99 3.41
N SER A 51 -5.64 -10.00 2.85
CA SER A 51 -4.42 -10.20 3.64
C SER A 51 -4.16 -9.05 4.60
N ALA A 52 -4.41 -7.81 4.20
CA ALA A 52 -4.32 -6.63 5.08
C ALA A 52 -5.27 -6.74 6.28
N ILE A 53 -6.52 -7.15 6.04
CA ILE A 53 -7.52 -7.38 7.10
C ILE A 53 -7.10 -8.54 8.02
N ARG A 54 -6.60 -9.64 7.46
CA ARG A 54 -6.13 -10.79 8.24
C ARG A 54 -4.90 -10.46 9.06
N LEU A 55 -3.96 -9.74 8.51
CA LEU A 55 -2.78 -9.28 9.24
C LEU A 55 -3.19 -8.51 10.50
N PHE A 56 -4.11 -7.54 10.39
CA PHE A 56 -4.62 -6.82 11.55
C PHE A 56 -5.23 -7.76 12.59
N LYS A 57 -6.01 -8.76 12.16
CA LYS A 57 -6.64 -9.72 13.09
C LYS A 57 -5.61 -10.57 13.84
N GLU A 58 -4.54 -10.97 13.15
CA GLU A 58 -3.50 -11.85 13.68
C GLU A 58 -2.45 -11.14 14.53
N LEU A 59 -2.05 -9.91 14.17
CA LEU A 59 -1.07 -9.15 14.94
C LEU A 59 -1.60 -8.82 16.35
N THR A 60 -0.74 -8.97 17.34
CA THR A 60 -0.99 -8.53 18.71
C THR A 60 -0.02 -7.42 19.10
N PRO A 61 -0.38 -6.54 20.07
CA PRO A 61 0.53 -5.49 20.54
C PRO A 61 1.86 -6.02 21.10
N GLU A 62 1.89 -7.25 21.60
CA GLU A 62 3.08 -7.91 22.12
C GLU A 62 4.09 -8.29 21.03
N GLU A 63 3.61 -8.51 19.81
CA GLU A 63 4.42 -8.91 18.65
C GLU A 63 4.96 -7.69 17.87
N VAL A 64 4.45 -6.48 18.13
CA VAL A 64 4.81 -5.24 17.42
C VAL A 64 5.74 -4.40 18.28
N ASN A 65 6.85 -3.96 17.71
CA ASN A 65 7.62 -2.82 18.20
C ASN A 65 7.28 -1.60 17.31
N GLY A 66 6.94 -0.47 17.94
CA GLY A 66 6.45 0.70 17.22
C GLY A 66 4.97 0.59 16.85
N SER A 67 4.62 0.79 15.58
CA SER A 67 3.24 0.73 15.12
C SER A 67 3.09 0.19 13.71
N VAL A 68 1.93 -0.43 13.43
CA VAL A 68 1.53 -0.87 12.10
C VAL A 68 0.16 -0.26 11.79
N LYS A 69 0.12 0.72 10.88
CA LYS A 69 -1.10 1.30 10.35
C LYS A 69 -1.44 0.63 9.03
N ILE A 70 -2.68 0.21 8.86
CA ILE A 70 -3.15 -0.53 7.69
C ILE A 70 -4.37 0.18 7.10
N VAL A 71 -4.24 0.74 5.91
CA VAL A 71 -5.36 1.21 5.09
C VAL A 71 -5.85 0.00 4.30
N THR A 72 -6.91 -0.64 4.76
CA THR A 72 -7.33 -1.95 4.25
C THR A 72 -7.93 -1.88 2.85
N ILE A 73 -8.54 -0.76 2.49
CA ILE A 73 -9.05 -0.45 1.14
C ILE A 73 -8.81 1.02 0.87
N THR A 74 -7.91 1.32 -0.05
CA THR A 74 -7.60 2.72 -0.42
C THR A 74 -8.70 3.31 -1.30
N SER A 75 -9.16 2.58 -2.33
CA SER A 75 -10.24 3.01 -3.22
C SER A 75 -11.55 2.27 -2.90
N THR A 76 -12.24 2.70 -1.84
CA THR A 76 -13.50 2.09 -1.40
C THR A 76 -14.58 2.15 -2.48
N ALA A 77 -14.69 3.24 -3.23
CA ALA A 77 -15.64 3.36 -4.34
C ALA A 77 -15.35 2.36 -5.46
N ALA A 78 -14.08 2.13 -5.82
CA ALA A 78 -13.71 1.13 -6.82
C ALA A 78 -14.00 -0.30 -6.33
N PHE A 79 -13.80 -0.57 -5.05
CA PHE A 79 -14.13 -1.85 -4.43
C PHE A 79 -15.64 -2.12 -4.44
N GLU A 80 -16.47 -1.16 -4.03
CA GLU A 80 -17.92 -1.29 -3.98
C GLU A 80 -18.54 -1.50 -5.37
N GLU A 81 -18.06 -0.76 -6.36
CA GLU A 81 -18.56 -0.83 -7.75
C GLU A 81 -17.85 -1.90 -8.59
N ARG A 82 -16.87 -2.61 -8.04
CA ARG A 82 -16.02 -3.57 -8.76
C ARG A 82 -15.42 -2.96 -10.03
N SER A 83 -14.90 -1.74 -9.89
CA SER A 83 -14.34 -0.98 -10.99
C SER A 83 -12.91 -1.40 -11.25
N MET A 84 -12.64 -1.91 -12.45
CA MET A 84 -11.33 -2.40 -12.88
C MET A 84 -10.37 -1.21 -13.10
N PHE A 85 -9.21 -1.21 -12.45
CA PHE A 85 -8.11 -0.23 -12.51
C PHE A 85 -8.47 1.21 -12.14
N VAL A 86 -9.72 1.65 -12.33
CA VAL A 86 -10.10 3.06 -12.24
C VAL A 86 -11.14 3.30 -11.15
N THR A 87 -11.20 4.51 -10.63
CA THR A 87 -12.31 4.91 -9.79
C THR A 87 -13.60 5.07 -10.61
N PRO A 88 -14.77 4.76 -10.07
CA PRO A 88 -16.02 4.77 -10.84
C PRO A 88 -16.49 6.17 -11.23
N TYR A 89 -16.03 7.23 -10.52
CA TYR A 89 -16.57 8.57 -10.67
C TYR A 89 -15.89 9.38 -11.78
N ASP A 90 -14.58 9.35 -11.88
CA ASP A 90 -13.81 10.11 -12.88
C ASP A 90 -13.10 9.24 -13.92
N LYS A 91 -13.17 7.89 -13.76
CA LYS A 91 -12.55 6.90 -14.64
C LYS A 91 -11.02 7.04 -14.76
N VAL A 92 -10.40 7.56 -13.70
CA VAL A 92 -8.96 7.73 -13.60
C VAL A 92 -8.37 6.57 -12.79
N ASN A 93 -7.22 6.07 -13.23
CA ASN A 93 -6.45 5.10 -12.46
C ASN A 93 -5.73 5.84 -11.31
N PRO A 94 -6.08 5.57 -10.03
CA PRO A 94 -5.45 6.29 -8.93
C PRO A 94 -3.94 6.05 -8.86
N ASN A 95 -3.45 4.87 -9.27
CA ASN A 95 -2.02 4.58 -9.30
C ASN A 95 -1.29 5.18 -10.52
N ARG A 96 -1.83 6.27 -11.08
CA ARG A 96 -1.22 7.11 -12.14
C ARG A 96 -1.31 8.61 -11.82
N VAL A 97 -1.88 8.95 -10.67
CA VAL A 97 -2.09 10.36 -10.30
C VAL A 97 -1.58 10.72 -8.90
N PHE A 98 -0.80 9.84 -8.26
CA PHE A 98 -0.08 10.24 -7.05
C PHE A 98 0.93 11.37 -7.38
N PRO A 99 1.13 12.35 -6.48
CA PRO A 99 0.64 12.42 -5.11
C PRO A 99 -0.78 12.99 -4.99
N GLY A 100 -1.45 13.32 -6.08
CA GLY A 100 -2.76 13.93 -6.09
C GLY A 100 -2.80 15.41 -5.72
N ARG A 101 -4.01 15.93 -5.53
CA ARG A 101 -4.29 17.32 -5.13
C ARG A 101 -5.56 17.38 -4.30
N ALA A 102 -5.57 18.24 -3.26
CA ALA A 102 -6.72 18.40 -2.38
C ALA A 102 -7.97 18.99 -3.06
N ASP A 103 -7.79 19.73 -4.14
CA ASP A 103 -8.82 20.44 -4.93
C ASP A 103 -9.03 19.80 -6.32
N GLY A 104 -8.50 18.59 -6.53
CA GLY A 104 -8.51 17.89 -7.80
C GLY A 104 -9.79 17.07 -8.07
N SER A 105 -9.69 16.19 -9.05
CA SER A 105 -10.71 15.17 -9.33
C SER A 105 -10.85 14.18 -8.16
N TYR A 106 -11.85 13.30 -8.21
CA TYR A 106 -12.04 12.30 -7.16
C TYR A 106 -10.78 11.47 -6.90
N SER A 107 -10.15 10.96 -7.97
CA SER A 107 -8.93 10.17 -7.87
C SER A 107 -7.73 10.98 -7.37
N GLU A 108 -7.60 12.24 -7.76
CA GLU A 108 -6.54 13.12 -7.24
C GLU A 108 -6.72 13.43 -5.76
N VAL A 109 -7.96 13.64 -5.28
CA VAL A 109 -8.23 13.83 -3.84
C VAL A 109 -7.98 12.53 -3.08
N LEU A 110 -8.40 11.39 -3.61
CA LEU A 110 -8.14 10.07 -3.02
C LEU A 110 -6.65 9.85 -2.79
N THR A 111 -5.82 10.06 -3.82
CA THR A 111 -4.37 9.84 -3.73
C THR A 111 -3.69 10.87 -2.82
N TYR A 112 -4.14 12.12 -2.85
CA TYR A 112 -3.67 13.15 -1.92
C TYR A 112 -3.92 12.75 -0.45
N ARG A 113 -5.12 12.30 -0.12
CA ARG A 113 -5.49 11.86 1.24
C ARG A 113 -4.77 10.56 1.63
N ALA A 114 -4.54 9.66 0.68
CA ALA A 114 -3.73 8.47 0.93
C ALA A 114 -2.28 8.84 1.31
N MET A 115 -1.67 9.82 0.62
CA MET A 115 -0.34 10.33 0.97
C MET A 115 -0.30 10.92 2.39
N GLU A 116 -1.34 11.64 2.81
CA GLU A 116 -1.43 12.15 4.19
C GLU A 116 -1.49 11.01 5.23
N LEU A 117 -2.14 9.89 4.93
CA LEU A 117 -2.19 8.72 5.83
C LEU A 117 -0.86 7.98 5.92
N ILE A 118 -0.05 8.02 4.85
CA ILE A 118 1.28 7.40 4.79
C ILE A 118 2.33 8.29 5.45
N ALA A 119 2.16 9.61 5.40
CA ALA A 119 3.13 10.57 5.92
C ALA A 119 3.51 10.28 7.38
N GLY A 120 4.81 10.38 7.67
CA GLY A 120 5.38 10.12 8.99
C GLY A 120 5.63 8.65 9.30
N ALA A 121 5.48 7.75 8.33
CA ALA A 121 5.92 6.37 8.45
C ALA A 121 7.45 6.27 8.32
N ASP A 122 8.04 5.23 8.91
CA ASP A 122 9.44 4.87 8.70
C ASP A 122 9.59 3.99 7.44
N TYR A 123 8.54 3.25 7.06
CA TYR A 123 8.48 2.48 5.81
C TYR A 123 7.05 2.17 5.37
N HIS A 124 6.90 1.89 4.08
CA HIS A 124 5.60 1.68 3.45
C HIS A 124 5.60 0.45 2.54
N MET A 125 4.48 -0.27 2.54
CA MET A 125 4.18 -1.37 1.62
C MET A 125 2.81 -1.16 0.98
N ASP A 126 2.73 -1.23 -0.35
CA ASP A 126 1.49 -1.14 -1.10
C ASP A 126 1.12 -2.50 -1.72
N LEU A 127 -0.04 -3.02 -1.35
CA LEU A 127 -0.46 -4.36 -1.73
C LEU A 127 -1.33 -4.30 -2.98
N HIS A 128 -0.86 -4.93 -4.03
CA HIS A 128 -1.48 -5.07 -5.33
C HIS A 128 -1.56 -6.54 -5.78
N GLY A 129 -2.10 -6.76 -6.96
CA GLY A 129 -2.17 -8.03 -7.66
C GLY A 129 -2.83 -7.86 -9.02
N GLY A 130 -2.99 -8.95 -9.78
CA GLY A 130 -3.66 -8.86 -11.08
C GLY A 130 -5.14 -8.50 -10.94
N ASP A 131 -5.54 -7.39 -11.53
CA ASP A 131 -6.94 -7.00 -11.69
C ASP A 131 -7.65 -7.93 -12.71
N MET A 132 -8.93 -7.79 -12.94
CA MET A 132 -9.83 -8.75 -13.61
C MET A 132 -9.37 -9.30 -14.96
N VAL A 133 -8.40 -8.65 -15.61
CA VAL A 133 -7.86 -9.08 -16.93
C VAL A 133 -6.36 -9.34 -16.90
N GLU A 134 -5.74 -9.31 -15.72
CA GLU A 134 -4.29 -9.47 -15.54
C GLU A 134 -3.97 -10.82 -14.92
N ASP A 135 -3.29 -11.65 -15.69
CA ASP A 135 -2.68 -12.90 -15.21
C ASP A 135 -1.17 -12.65 -15.09
N LEU A 136 -0.69 -12.55 -13.85
CA LEU A 136 0.71 -12.19 -13.59
C LEU A 136 1.37 -13.11 -12.56
N ASP A 137 2.65 -13.37 -12.77
CA ASP A 137 3.50 -14.01 -11.78
C ASP A 137 3.79 -13.05 -10.62
N PRO A 138 3.88 -13.54 -9.38
CA PRO A 138 4.14 -12.67 -8.23
C PRO A 138 5.51 -12.01 -8.27
N PHE A 139 5.57 -10.70 -8.00
CA PHE A 139 6.79 -9.91 -7.94
C PHE A 139 6.66 -8.70 -7.01
N SER A 140 7.79 -8.12 -6.62
CA SER A 140 7.86 -6.85 -5.90
C SER A 140 8.45 -5.78 -6.80
N ILE A 141 8.10 -4.50 -6.56
CA ILE A 141 8.67 -3.36 -7.28
C ILE A 141 9.14 -2.32 -6.26
N TYR A 142 10.28 -1.70 -6.52
CA TYR A 142 10.70 -0.49 -5.82
C TYR A 142 11.20 0.57 -6.81
N HIS A 143 11.11 1.83 -6.39
CA HIS A 143 11.62 2.97 -7.16
C HIS A 143 13.07 3.25 -6.77
N ARG A 144 13.92 3.47 -7.78
CA ARG A 144 15.29 3.93 -7.62
C ARG A 144 15.37 5.41 -7.98
N GLY A 145 15.34 6.26 -6.95
CA GLY A 145 15.51 7.70 -7.04
C GLY A 145 16.95 8.15 -6.75
N ASP A 146 17.11 9.41 -6.39
CA ASP A 146 18.43 10.03 -6.17
C ASP A 146 19.11 9.61 -4.85
N SER A 147 18.36 9.21 -3.84
CA SER A 147 18.89 8.81 -2.54
C SER A 147 19.29 7.33 -2.51
N LYS A 148 20.59 7.05 -2.43
CA LYS A 148 21.08 5.68 -2.30
C LYS A 148 20.52 4.97 -1.05
N GLU A 149 20.44 5.66 0.07
CA GLU A 149 19.92 5.10 1.33
C GLU A 149 18.45 4.65 1.18
N LEU A 150 17.59 5.52 0.62
CA LEU A 150 16.19 5.16 0.34
C LEU A 150 16.08 4.00 -0.66
N ASN A 151 16.94 3.98 -1.68
CA ASN A 151 16.97 2.90 -2.66
C ASN A 151 17.32 1.57 -2.01
N ASP A 152 18.35 1.54 -1.15
CA ASP A 152 18.78 0.34 -0.44
C ASP A 152 17.68 -0.18 0.49
N LEU A 153 17.04 0.70 1.27
CA LEU A 153 15.94 0.34 2.17
C LEU A 153 14.68 -0.12 1.41
N SER A 154 14.32 0.55 0.32
CA SER A 154 13.19 0.15 -0.53
C SER A 154 13.45 -1.22 -1.19
N TYR A 155 14.68 -1.47 -1.66
CA TYR A 155 15.09 -2.78 -2.13
C TYR A 155 14.96 -3.85 -1.04
N GLU A 156 15.39 -3.57 0.17
CA GLU A 156 15.27 -4.51 1.29
C GLU A 156 13.82 -4.86 1.60
N ILE A 157 12.90 -3.90 1.58
CA ILE A 157 11.46 -4.14 1.75
C ILE A 157 10.99 -5.10 0.65
N ALA A 158 11.27 -4.78 -0.62
CA ALA A 158 10.88 -5.58 -1.78
C ALA A 158 11.48 -6.99 -1.72
N HIS A 159 12.75 -7.12 -1.34
CA HIS A 159 13.48 -8.38 -1.24
C HIS A 159 12.99 -9.25 -0.08
N TYR A 160 12.84 -8.67 1.13
CA TYR A 160 12.40 -9.42 2.31
C TYR A 160 10.94 -9.86 2.23
N TYR A 161 10.16 -9.26 1.36
CA TYR A 161 8.81 -9.77 1.09
C TYR A 161 8.84 -11.23 0.61
N GLY A 162 9.91 -11.63 -0.08
CA GLY A 162 10.21 -13.02 -0.40
C GLY A 162 9.53 -13.53 -1.67
N LEU A 163 9.19 -12.64 -2.60
CA LEU A 163 8.71 -13.01 -3.94
C LEU A 163 9.89 -13.36 -4.87
N PRO A 164 9.65 -14.17 -5.92
CA PRO A 164 10.72 -14.69 -6.78
C PRO A 164 11.45 -13.59 -7.58
N ASN A 165 10.77 -12.50 -7.88
CA ASN A 165 11.30 -11.41 -8.68
C ASN A 165 11.18 -10.08 -7.95
N VAL A 166 12.24 -9.26 -8.06
CA VAL A 166 12.24 -7.86 -7.62
C VAL A 166 12.51 -6.99 -8.86
N VAL A 167 11.54 -6.16 -9.19
CA VAL A 167 11.62 -5.21 -10.32
C VAL A 167 12.08 -3.87 -9.78
N VAL A 168 12.93 -3.19 -10.52
CA VAL A 168 13.34 -1.82 -10.23
C VAL A 168 12.78 -0.89 -11.31
N THR A 169 12.16 0.20 -10.88
CA THR A 169 11.80 1.33 -11.74
C THR A 169 12.71 2.52 -11.46
N GLU A 170 12.82 3.41 -12.41
CA GLU A 170 13.69 4.58 -12.30
C GLU A 170 12.98 5.80 -12.89
N LYS A 171 13.28 6.96 -12.35
CA LYS A 171 12.83 8.23 -12.90
C LYS A 171 13.28 8.40 -14.35
N GLY A 172 12.34 8.61 -15.25
CA GLY A 172 12.62 8.71 -16.69
C GLY A 172 12.98 7.37 -17.35
N GLY A 173 12.77 6.25 -16.67
CA GLY A 173 12.96 4.90 -17.21
C GLY A 173 11.90 4.51 -18.25
N LEU A 174 12.01 3.29 -18.77
CA LEU A 174 11.06 2.75 -19.78
C LEU A 174 9.64 2.60 -19.25
N TRP A 175 9.48 2.42 -17.95
CA TRP A 175 8.20 2.35 -17.26
C TRP A 175 8.01 3.61 -16.42
N PRO A 176 7.18 4.56 -16.88
CA PRO A 176 6.91 5.77 -16.11
C PRO A 176 6.14 5.41 -14.84
N ASP A 177 6.75 5.69 -13.70
CA ASP A 177 6.17 5.46 -12.38
C ASP A 177 5.83 6.76 -11.63
N ASP A 178 5.97 7.90 -12.28
CA ASP A 178 5.80 9.25 -11.71
C ASP A 178 4.46 9.44 -10.96
N GLY A 179 3.43 8.73 -11.37
CA GLY A 179 2.09 8.80 -10.75
C GLY A 179 1.76 7.63 -9.82
N THR A 180 2.72 6.77 -9.49
CA THR A 180 2.49 5.60 -8.62
C THR A 180 2.69 5.91 -7.15
N THR A 181 2.06 5.10 -6.28
CA THR A 181 2.16 5.25 -4.83
C THR A 181 3.60 5.19 -4.38
N TYR A 182 4.29 4.08 -4.65
CA TYR A 182 5.61 3.80 -4.10
C TYR A 182 6.69 4.79 -4.55
N ALA A 183 6.65 5.25 -5.81
CA ALA A 183 7.57 6.27 -6.28
C ALA A 183 7.35 7.62 -5.59
N ASN A 184 6.10 8.05 -5.45
CA ASN A 184 5.77 9.31 -4.78
C ASN A 184 6.01 9.26 -3.27
N VAL A 185 5.78 8.13 -2.61
CA VAL A 185 6.11 7.93 -1.20
C VAL A 185 7.62 8.05 -0.99
N SER A 186 8.41 7.40 -1.84
CA SER A 186 9.88 7.47 -1.77
C SER A 186 10.42 8.86 -2.08
N GLU A 187 10.02 9.47 -3.18
CA GLU A 187 10.59 10.75 -3.63
C GLU A 187 10.10 11.96 -2.84
N ARG A 188 8.82 11.99 -2.44
CA ARG A 188 8.22 13.19 -1.82
C ARG A 188 8.13 13.12 -0.31
N LEU A 189 7.91 11.95 0.24
CA LEU A 189 7.85 11.76 1.69
C LEU A 189 9.18 11.30 2.29
N HIS A 190 10.14 10.90 1.44
CA HIS A 190 11.43 10.31 1.83
C HIS A 190 11.25 9.07 2.72
N ILE A 191 10.25 8.25 2.39
CA ILE A 191 9.92 7.01 3.09
C ILE A 191 10.27 5.83 2.15
N PRO A 192 11.09 4.84 2.59
CA PRO A 192 11.34 3.65 1.81
C PRO A 192 10.04 2.90 1.54
N SER A 193 9.82 2.55 0.27
CA SER A 193 8.54 2.02 -0.19
C SER A 193 8.70 0.96 -1.27
N ALA A 194 7.82 -0.05 -1.23
CA ALA A 194 7.70 -1.05 -2.27
C ALA A 194 6.23 -1.37 -2.55
N ILE A 195 5.95 -1.68 -3.81
CA ILE A 195 4.70 -2.31 -4.24
C ILE A 195 4.91 -3.82 -4.33
N VAL A 196 3.89 -4.60 -4.06
CA VAL A 196 3.94 -6.06 -4.17
C VAL A 196 2.73 -6.57 -4.93
N GLU A 197 2.98 -7.36 -5.95
CA GLU A 197 1.99 -7.88 -6.89
C GLU A 197 1.79 -9.37 -6.63
N VAL A 198 0.64 -9.76 -6.06
CA VAL A 198 0.29 -11.15 -5.77
C VAL A 198 -1.20 -11.40 -5.97
N GLY A 199 -1.52 -12.39 -6.77
CA GLY A 199 -2.86 -12.73 -7.22
C GLY A 199 -3.05 -12.36 -8.68
N ALA A 200 -4.08 -12.89 -9.31
CA ALA A 200 -4.35 -12.74 -10.73
C ALA A 200 -5.85 -12.71 -11.02
N MET A 201 -6.24 -12.11 -12.15
CA MET A 201 -7.59 -12.16 -12.73
C MET A 201 -8.71 -11.67 -11.80
N GLY A 202 -8.40 -10.79 -10.82
CA GLY A 202 -9.38 -10.34 -9.84
C GLY A 202 -9.98 -11.47 -9.00
N VAL A 203 -9.27 -12.58 -8.82
CA VAL A 203 -9.74 -13.75 -8.08
C VAL A 203 -9.26 -13.68 -6.63
N LEU A 204 -10.18 -13.93 -5.70
CA LEU A 204 -9.82 -14.16 -4.31
C LEU A 204 -9.48 -15.64 -4.11
N ASP A 205 -8.20 -15.95 -4.00
CA ASP A 205 -7.71 -17.28 -3.70
C ASP A 205 -6.85 -17.31 -2.44
N GLU A 206 -6.94 -18.40 -1.70
CA GLU A 206 -6.22 -18.55 -0.44
C GLU A 206 -4.69 -18.60 -0.60
N PRO A 207 -4.12 -19.26 -1.61
CA PRO A 207 -2.66 -19.23 -1.83
C PRO A 207 -2.10 -17.81 -1.98
N SER A 208 -2.76 -16.92 -2.71
CA SER A 208 -2.35 -15.53 -2.89
C SER A 208 -2.46 -14.73 -1.58
N VAL A 209 -3.55 -14.93 -0.82
CA VAL A 209 -3.70 -14.31 0.51
C VAL A 209 -2.58 -14.76 1.46
N GLN A 210 -2.27 -16.05 1.51
CA GLN A 210 -1.19 -16.57 2.37
C GLN A 210 0.19 -16.06 1.94
N LYS A 211 0.43 -15.90 0.65
CA LYS A 211 1.68 -15.35 0.12
C LYS A 211 1.88 -13.89 0.55
N HIS A 212 0.82 -13.07 0.48
CA HIS A 212 0.85 -11.71 1.03
C HIS A 212 1.10 -11.71 2.54
N LEU A 213 0.37 -12.51 3.32
CA LEU A 213 0.56 -12.58 4.77
C LEU A 213 1.98 -12.98 5.16
N PHE A 214 2.54 -13.97 4.46
CA PHE A 214 3.91 -14.39 4.68
C PHE A 214 4.91 -13.27 4.41
N GLY A 215 4.78 -12.60 3.26
CA GLY A 215 5.64 -11.47 2.88
C GLY A 215 5.56 -10.31 3.85
N LEU A 216 4.34 -9.89 4.23
CA LEU A 216 4.12 -8.84 5.21
C LEU A 216 4.80 -9.15 6.55
N LYS A 217 4.61 -10.35 7.08
CA LYS A 217 5.24 -10.78 8.34
C LYS A 217 6.77 -10.84 8.24
N ASN A 218 7.32 -11.20 7.07
CA ASN A 218 8.77 -11.19 6.86
C ASN A 218 9.33 -9.77 6.94
N VAL A 219 8.72 -8.82 6.22
CA VAL A 219 9.15 -7.41 6.25
C VAL A 219 9.04 -6.85 7.65
N LEU A 220 7.89 -6.99 8.31
CA LEU A 220 7.68 -6.52 9.68
C LEU A 220 8.72 -7.05 10.66
N ARG A 221 9.13 -8.32 10.54
CA ARG A 221 10.17 -8.94 11.41
C ARG A 221 11.59 -8.49 11.10
N LYS A 222 11.87 -8.16 9.84
CA LYS A 222 13.23 -7.81 9.39
C LYS A 222 13.51 -6.33 9.50
N VAL A 223 12.60 -5.50 9.00
CA VAL A 223 12.77 -4.04 8.98
C VAL A 223 12.64 -3.46 10.38
N SER A 224 11.77 -3.98 11.24
CA SER A 224 11.67 -3.56 12.65
C SER A 224 12.95 -3.75 13.51
N LYS A 225 13.98 -4.39 12.96
CA LYS A 225 15.29 -4.54 13.62
C LYS A 225 16.33 -3.53 13.15
N GLN A 226 16.01 -2.73 12.14
CA GLN A 226 16.93 -1.76 11.53
C GLN A 226 16.70 -0.31 12.03
N PHE A 227 15.54 -0.06 12.65
CA PHE A 227 15.14 1.23 13.20
C PHE A 227 15.19 1.23 14.75
#